data_1542a3d7f5ccc32ba1d8065665da79ed
#
_entry.id   1542a3d7f5ccc32ba1d8065665da79ed
#
_cell.length_a   1.000
_cell.length_b   1.000
_cell.length_c   1.000
_cell.angle_alpha   90.00
_cell.angle_beta   90.00
_cell.angle_gamma   90.00
#
_symmetry.space_group_name_H-M   'P 1'
#
loop_
_entity.id
_entity.type
_entity.pdbx_description
1 polymer ?
#
loop_
_entity_poly.entity_id
_entity_poly.type
_entity_poly.pdbx_seq_one_letter_code
_entity_poly.pdbx_strand_id
1 'polypeptide(L)'
;DGEITAGQDSYWVSTRGGGHGDKRLLVLAPASVQECADLTYMAFDLAEKYRNVVEILSDGAICQMIEKCFLPEAKEHDINKFDWAMTGKPRGVKKNNAYNVSWYQGYETYNPEMRNKFKTMYENEQRWEEFMVEDAELVLVAYGISSRVCRSAVLQARKEGMKLGLLRPITVWPFPRKAFEKMPAGVKGYVSVEMSLTAQMGQDIILASRNDRPVYGHLTAKELPTVEGIIEYCSKVMAGDADPVEVY
;
A
#
# COMPACT_ATOMS: atom_id res chain seq x y z
N ASP A 1 -4.84 19.11 -4.98
CA ASP A 1 -4.17 20.38 -4.69
C ASP A 1 -3.62 21.12 -5.92
N GLY A 2 -3.60 20.49 -7.10
CA GLY A 2 -3.18 21.13 -8.35
C GLY A 2 -1.68 21.41 -8.48
N GLU A 3 -0.85 20.94 -7.56
CA GLU A 3 0.61 21.05 -7.61
C GLU A 3 1.26 19.68 -7.82
N ILE A 4 2.33 19.64 -8.62
CA ILE A 4 3.17 18.47 -8.79
C ILE A 4 4.21 18.48 -7.67
N THR A 5 3.87 17.84 -6.55
CA THR A 5 4.75 17.72 -5.38
C THR A 5 5.05 16.25 -5.09
N ALA A 6 5.97 16.00 -4.16
CA ALA A 6 6.30 14.64 -3.72
C ALA A 6 5.20 13.97 -2.88
N GLY A 7 4.05 14.62 -2.65
CA GLY A 7 3.01 14.24 -1.69
C GLY A 7 2.46 12.81 -1.80
N GLN A 8 1.98 12.30 -0.67
CA GLN A 8 1.33 11.00 -0.51
C GLN A 8 -0.12 11.16 0.01
N ASP A 9 -0.71 12.33 -0.15
CA ASP A 9 -2.04 12.72 0.35
C ASP A 9 -3.21 12.06 -0.41
N SER A 10 -2.94 11.39 -1.52
CA SER A 10 -3.94 10.59 -2.26
C SER A 10 -4.18 9.18 -1.68
N TYR A 11 -3.55 8.82 -0.59
CA TYR A 11 -3.64 7.49 0.00
C TYR A 11 -5.09 7.06 0.30
N TRP A 12 -5.90 7.94 0.91
CA TRP A 12 -7.30 7.59 1.19
C TRP A 12 -8.17 7.49 -0.06
N VAL A 13 -7.93 8.29 -1.08
CA VAL A 13 -8.67 8.17 -2.36
C VAL A 13 -8.47 6.76 -2.94
N SER A 14 -7.25 6.27 -2.92
CA SER A 14 -6.88 4.94 -3.42
C SER A 14 -7.38 3.81 -2.51
N THR A 15 -7.16 3.91 -1.20
CA THR A 15 -7.42 2.82 -0.25
C THR A 15 -8.87 2.76 0.24
N ARG A 16 -9.62 3.86 0.16
CA ARG A 16 -11.05 3.94 0.55
C ARG A 16 -12.02 3.77 -0.63
N GLY A 17 -11.53 3.24 -1.76
CA GLY A 17 -12.34 2.88 -2.92
C GLY A 17 -12.58 3.99 -3.94
N GLY A 18 -12.15 5.23 -3.67
CA GLY A 18 -12.11 6.34 -4.64
C GLY A 18 -13.45 6.70 -5.31
N GLY A 19 -14.59 6.40 -4.69
CA GLY A 19 -15.88 6.69 -5.33
C GLY A 19 -17.10 6.12 -4.62
N HIS A 20 -18.15 5.90 -5.38
CA HIS A 20 -19.45 5.45 -4.89
C HIS A 20 -19.48 3.94 -4.60
N GLY A 21 -20.17 3.55 -3.53
CA GLY A 21 -20.47 2.16 -3.17
C GLY A 21 -19.31 1.43 -2.46
N ASP A 22 -19.50 0.11 -2.31
CA ASP A 22 -18.58 -0.79 -1.58
C ASP A 22 -17.39 -1.26 -2.42
N LYS A 23 -16.96 -0.44 -3.35
CA LYS A 23 -15.87 -0.76 -4.26
C LYS A 23 -14.52 -0.85 -3.49
N ARG A 24 -13.71 -1.84 -3.87
CA ARG A 24 -12.33 -2.00 -3.39
C ARG A 24 -11.39 -2.18 -4.58
N LEU A 25 -10.31 -1.45 -4.58
CA LEU A 25 -9.23 -1.60 -5.55
C LEU A 25 -8.12 -2.45 -4.92
N LEU A 26 -7.37 -3.19 -5.72
CA LEU A 26 -6.05 -3.63 -5.31
C LEU A 26 -5.10 -2.46 -5.56
N VAL A 27 -4.39 -2.02 -4.52
CA VAL A 27 -3.51 -0.86 -4.63
C VAL A 27 -2.09 -1.28 -4.30
N LEU A 28 -1.20 -1.11 -5.29
CA LEU A 28 0.21 -1.45 -5.22
C LEU A 28 1.05 -0.18 -5.16
N ALA A 29 1.98 -0.10 -4.22
CA ALA A 29 2.82 1.06 -3.98
C ALA A 29 4.29 0.76 -4.27
N PRO A 30 4.80 1.09 -5.47
CA PRO A 30 6.21 0.92 -5.81
C PRO A 30 7.10 1.87 -5.01
N ALA A 31 8.35 1.46 -4.76
CA ALA A 31 9.38 2.29 -4.13
C ALA A 31 10.58 2.56 -5.04
N SER A 32 10.54 2.14 -6.30
CA SER A 32 11.58 2.38 -7.30
C SER A 32 11.02 2.36 -8.72
N VAL A 33 11.79 2.85 -9.69
CA VAL A 33 11.41 2.78 -11.11
C VAL A 33 11.30 1.32 -11.58
N GLN A 34 12.17 0.42 -11.09
CA GLN A 34 12.06 -1.01 -11.38
C GLN A 34 10.74 -1.59 -10.86
N GLU A 35 10.36 -1.26 -9.63
CA GLU A 35 9.08 -1.74 -9.09
C GLU A 35 7.86 -1.13 -9.79
N CYS A 36 7.96 0.09 -10.32
CA CYS A 36 6.89 0.62 -11.17
C CYS A 36 6.64 -0.28 -12.38
N ALA A 37 7.70 -0.78 -13.02
CA ALA A 37 7.57 -1.72 -14.14
C ALA A 37 7.05 -3.10 -13.69
N ASP A 38 7.65 -3.68 -12.65
CA ASP A 38 7.33 -5.03 -12.18
C ASP A 38 5.91 -5.12 -11.61
N LEU A 39 5.51 -4.15 -10.79
CA LEU A 39 4.17 -4.10 -10.19
C LEU A 39 3.10 -3.78 -11.25
N THR A 40 3.39 -2.93 -12.23
CA THR A 40 2.48 -2.68 -13.35
C THR A 40 2.25 -3.96 -14.15
N TYR A 41 3.30 -4.70 -14.43
CA TYR A 41 3.21 -5.97 -15.13
C TYR A 41 2.38 -7.00 -14.34
N MET A 42 2.62 -7.12 -13.02
CA MET A 42 1.83 -7.98 -12.14
C MET A 42 0.37 -7.52 -12.00
N ALA A 43 0.11 -6.22 -12.11
CA ALA A 43 -1.23 -5.65 -11.96
C ALA A 43 -2.22 -6.21 -12.98
N PHE A 44 -1.79 -6.50 -14.20
CA PHE A 44 -2.63 -7.14 -15.22
C PHE A 44 -3.06 -8.55 -14.80
N ASP A 45 -2.12 -9.36 -14.30
CA ASP A 45 -2.44 -10.72 -13.82
C ASP A 45 -3.45 -10.67 -12.65
N LEU A 46 -3.27 -9.72 -11.73
CA LEU A 46 -4.17 -9.53 -10.59
C LEU A 46 -5.55 -9.01 -11.03
N ALA A 47 -5.58 -8.08 -11.99
CA ALA A 47 -6.81 -7.54 -12.52
C ALA A 47 -7.65 -8.63 -13.22
N GLU A 48 -7.00 -9.50 -13.98
CA GLU A 48 -7.63 -10.64 -14.63
C GLU A 48 -8.09 -11.69 -13.62
N LYS A 49 -7.22 -12.06 -12.66
CA LYS A 49 -7.50 -13.06 -11.62
C LYS A 49 -8.77 -12.74 -10.82
N TYR A 50 -8.94 -11.47 -10.45
CA TYR A 50 -10.05 -11.03 -9.61
C TYR A 50 -11.15 -10.33 -10.39
N ARG A 51 -10.99 -10.13 -11.70
CA ARG A 51 -11.87 -9.25 -12.49
C ARG A 51 -12.13 -7.96 -11.71
N ASN A 52 -11.06 -7.29 -11.34
CA ASN A 52 -11.07 -6.12 -10.47
C ASN A 52 -10.07 -5.07 -10.97
N VAL A 53 -10.31 -3.81 -10.61
CA VAL A 53 -9.34 -2.75 -10.88
C VAL A 53 -8.14 -2.92 -9.96
N VAL A 54 -6.94 -2.77 -10.53
CA VAL A 54 -5.68 -2.68 -9.79
C VAL A 54 -5.09 -1.31 -10.05
N GLU A 55 -4.70 -0.62 -9.00
CA GLU A 55 -4.12 0.71 -9.05
C GLU A 55 -2.63 0.64 -8.68
N ILE A 56 -1.81 1.39 -9.39
CA ILE A 56 -0.41 1.65 -9.03
C ILE A 56 -0.37 3.03 -8.39
N LEU A 57 -0.18 3.06 -7.09
CA LEU A 57 -0.07 4.30 -6.30
C LEU A 57 1.40 4.67 -6.16
N SER A 58 1.87 5.56 -7.03
CA SER A 58 3.21 6.10 -6.98
C SER A 58 3.17 7.54 -6.49
N ASP A 59 4.16 7.94 -5.71
CA ASP A 59 4.33 9.34 -5.30
C ASP A 59 5.04 10.17 -6.37
N GLY A 60 4.93 11.51 -6.27
CA GLY A 60 5.48 12.43 -7.27
C GLY A 60 7.01 12.39 -7.37
N ALA A 61 7.72 11.95 -6.33
CA ALA A 61 9.17 11.80 -6.38
C ALA A 61 9.57 10.62 -7.27
N ILE A 62 8.96 9.44 -7.07
CA ILE A 62 9.24 8.26 -7.89
C ILE A 62 8.81 8.48 -9.34
N CYS A 63 7.69 9.16 -9.58
CA CYS A 63 7.21 9.46 -10.94
C CYS A 63 8.17 10.36 -11.74
N GLN A 64 9.03 11.14 -11.06
CA GLN A 64 10.01 12.03 -11.68
C GLN A 64 11.43 11.45 -11.71
N MET A 65 11.65 10.28 -11.09
CA MET A 65 12.97 9.66 -11.02
C MET A 65 13.37 9.01 -12.34
N ILE A 66 14.67 9.06 -12.62
CA ILE A 66 15.30 8.33 -13.73
C ILE A 66 16.26 7.31 -13.13
N GLU A 67 15.93 6.04 -13.27
CA GLU A 67 16.76 4.93 -12.82
C GLU A 67 16.87 3.88 -13.94
N LYS A 68 17.93 3.07 -13.90
CA LYS A 68 18.05 1.92 -14.80
C LYS A 68 16.92 0.94 -14.49
N CYS A 69 16.19 0.52 -15.53
CA CYS A 69 15.07 -0.40 -15.43
C CYS A 69 15.21 -1.55 -16.42
N PHE A 70 14.87 -2.75 -16.01
CA PHE A 70 14.76 -3.93 -16.86
C PHE A 70 13.27 -4.25 -17.01
N LEU A 71 12.77 -4.20 -18.24
CA LEU A 71 11.38 -4.56 -18.49
C LEU A 71 11.20 -6.06 -18.36
N PRO A 72 10.11 -6.53 -17.74
CA PRO A 72 9.76 -7.95 -17.70
C PRO A 72 9.62 -8.53 -19.11
N GLU A 73 9.88 -9.83 -19.26
CA GLU A 73 9.63 -10.52 -20.52
C GLU A 73 8.14 -10.52 -20.87
N ALA A 74 7.83 -10.29 -22.14
CA ALA A 74 6.45 -10.29 -22.60
C ALA A 74 5.81 -11.68 -22.42
N LYS A 75 4.60 -11.71 -21.87
CA LYS A 75 3.79 -12.94 -21.82
C LYS A 75 2.91 -13.07 -23.04
N GLU A 76 2.76 -14.29 -23.54
CA GLU A 76 1.68 -14.60 -24.48
C GLU A 76 0.32 -14.44 -23.77
N HIS A 77 -0.57 -13.72 -24.41
CA HIS A 77 -1.88 -13.39 -23.85
C HIS A 77 -2.99 -14.07 -24.64
N ASP A 78 -3.60 -15.11 -24.06
CA ASP A 78 -4.78 -15.71 -24.64
C ASP A 78 -6.04 -14.94 -24.23
N ILE A 79 -6.48 -14.03 -25.09
CA ILE A 79 -7.70 -13.23 -24.88
C ILE A 79 -8.98 -14.07 -24.82
N ASN A 80 -8.93 -15.32 -25.24
CA ASN A 80 -10.08 -16.23 -25.21
C ASN A 80 -10.20 -17.00 -23.88
N LYS A 81 -9.18 -16.92 -23.02
CA LYS A 81 -9.15 -17.52 -21.69
C LYS A 81 -10.33 -17.07 -20.81
N PHE A 82 -10.81 -15.85 -21.04
CA PHE A 82 -11.86 -15.25 -20.22
C PHE A 82 -13.18 -15.12 -21.00
N ASP A 83 -14.26 -15.68 -20.47
CA ASP A 83 -15.61 -15.60 -21.03
C ASP A 83 -16.19 -14.17 -21.04
N TRP A 84 -15.65 -13.29 -20.18
CA TRP A 84 -16.03 -11.88 -20.06
C TRP A 84 -15.20 -10.92 -20.93
N ALA A 85 -14.15 -11.41 -21.60
CA ALA A 85 -13.27 -10.55 -22.38
C ALA A 85 -13.97 -9.97 -23.62
N MET A 86 -13.73 -8.69 -23.91
CA MET A 86 -14.24 -7.99 -25.09
C MET A 86 -13.38 -8.31 -26.31
N THR A 87 -13.66 -9.41 -26.99
CA THR A 87 -12.82 -9.94 -28.08
C THR A 87 -13.38 -9.66 -29.47
N GLY A 88 -14.42 -8.83 -29.62
CA GLY A 88 -15.04 -8.54 -30.93
C GLY A 88 -15.65 -9.77 -31.63
N LYS A 89 -16.09 -10.78 -30.90
CA LYS A 89 -16.68 -11.99 -31.48
C LYS A 89 -17.95 -11.72 -32.30
N PRO A 90 -18.21 -12.57 -33.34
CA PRO A 90 -19.40 -12.42 -34.20
C PRO A 90 -20.71 -12.41 -33.43
N ARG A 91 -21.74 -11.80 -34.03
CA ARG A 91 -23.12 -11.76 -33.51
C ARG A 91 -23.60 -13.17 -33.14
N GLY A 92 -24.22 -13.33 -31.97
CA GLY A 92 -24.80 -14.58 -31.49
C GLY A 92 -23.94 -15.36 -30.51
N VAL A 93 -22.68 -15.00 -30.29
CA VAL A 93 -21.87 -15.60 -29.23
C VAL A 93 -22.16 -14.88 -27.90
N LYS A 94 -22.82 -15.60 -26.98
CA LYS A 94 -23.10 -15.07 -25.66
C LYS A 94 -21.79 -14.94 -24.87
N LYS A 95 -21.53 -13.75 -24.33
CA LYS A 95 -20.41 -13.46 -23.44
C LYS A 95 -20.91 -12.96 -22.09
N ASN A 96 -20.14 -13.27 -21.05
CA ASN A 96 -20.44 -12.86 -19.67
C ASN A 96 -19.77 -11.53 -19.34
N ASN A 97 -20.00 -10.52 -20.17
CA ASN A 97 -19.44 -9.18 -19.98
C ASN A 97 -20.47 -8.17 -19.43
N ALA A 98 -21.28 -8.62 -18.49
CA ALA A 98 -22.23 -7.78 -17.80
C ALA A 98 -21.53 -6.66 -17.03
N TYR A 99 -21.91 -5.43 -17.28
CA TYR A 99 -21.38 -4.21 -16.63
C TYR A 99 -22.22 -3.76 -15.44
N ASN A 100 -23.41 -4.31 -15.28
CA ASN A 100 -24.29 -4.10 -14.11
C ASN A 100 -24.78 -5.44 -13.58
N VAL A 101 -23.91 -6.12 -12.87
CA VAL A 101 -24.15 -7.51 -12.40
C VAL A 101 -25.26 -7.56 -11.35
N SER A 102 -25.37 -6.57 -10.47
CA SER A 102 -26.39 -6.52 -9.44
C SER A 102 -27.82 -6.48 -9.99
N TRP A 103 -27.99 -5.82 -11.13
CA TRP A 103 -29.29 -5.76 -11.81
C TRP A 103 -29.72 -7.13 -12.38
N TYR A 104 -28.75 -7.91 -12.90
CA TYR A 104 -29.04 -9.20 -13.53
C TYR A 104 -29.11 -10.37 -12.56
N GLN A 105 -28.30 -10.35 -11.50
CA GLN A 105 -28.22 -11.46 -10.55
C GLN A 105 -29.07 -11.26 -9.30
N GLY A 106 -29.51 -10.03 -9.05
CA GLY A 106 -30.15 -9.66 -7.79
C GLY A 106 -29.16 -9.50 -6.63
N TYR A 107 -29.51 -8.69 -5.66
CA TYR A 107 -28.65 -8.37 -4.52
C TYR A 107 -28.36 -9.56 -3.61
N GLU A 108 -29.27 -10.52 -3.52
CA GLU A 108 -29.11 -11.71 -2.70
C GLU A 108 -27.95 -12.61 -3.16
N THR A 109 -27.71 -12.66 -4.47
CA THR A 109 -26.60 -13.42 -5.06
C THR A 109 -25.35 -12.56 -5.17
N TYR A 110 -25.48 -11.34 -5.69
CA TYR A 110 -24.36 -10.45 -5.96
C TYR A 110 -23.59 -10.03 -4.69
N ASN A 111 -24.29 -9.65 -3.62
CA ASN A 111 -23.63 -9.14 -2.42
C ASN A 111 -22.74 -10.19 -1.71
N PRO A 112 -23.18 -11.44 -1.52
CA PRO A 112 -22.31 -12.48 -0.99
C PRO A 112 -21.09 -12.78 -1.87
N GLU A 113 -21.26 -12.82 -3.20
CA GLU A 113 -20.16 -13.04 -4.14
C GLU A 113 -19.12 -11.91 -4.06
N MET A 114 -19.55 -10.65 -4.05
CA MET A 114 -18.64 -9.50 -3.92
C MET A 114 -17.94 -9.48 -2.58
N ARG A 115 -18.65 -9.79 -1.49
CA ARG A 115 -18.04 -9.91 -0.15
C ARG A 115 -16.98 -10.99 -0.13
N ASN A 116 -17.27 -12.16 -0.69
CA ASN A 116 -16.31 -13.27 -0.77
C ASN A 116 -15.10 -12.92 -1.63
N LYS A 117 -15.30 -12.25 -2.77
CA LYS A 117 -14.24 -11.74 -3.63
C LYS A 117 -13.30 -10.82 -2.84
N PHE A 118 -13.84 -9.80 -2.16
CA PHE A 118 -13.03 -8.86 -1.39
C PHE A 118 -12.31 -9.53 -0.22
N LYS A 119 -12.95 -10.48 0.46
CA LYS A 119 -12.32 -11.29 1.50
C LYS A 119 -11.14 -12.10 0.93
N THR A 120 -11.33 -12.75 -0.20
CA THR A 120 -10.28 -13.54 -0.87
C THR A 120 -9.10 -12.65 -1.30
N MET A 121 -9.38 -11.46 -1.85
CA MET A 121 -8.35 -10.48 -2.17
C MET A 121 -7.60 -10.05 -0.91
N TYR A 122 -8.33 -9.73 0.16
CA TYR A 122 -7.74 -9.31 1.43
C TYR A 122 -6.84 -10.39 2.05
N GLU A 123 -7.23 -11.65 1.97
CA GLU A 123 -6.46 -12.76 2.55
C GLU A 123 -5.21 -13.10 1.73
N ASN A 124 -5.26 -12.97 0.40
CA ASN A 124 -4.24 -13.51 -0.49
C ASN A 124 -3.26 -12.46 -1.03
N GLU A 125 -3.62 -11.19 -1.04
CA GLU A 125 -2.85 -10.18 -1.78
C GLU A 125 -2.12 -9.18 -0.88
N GLN A 126 -1.94 -9.50 0.40
CA GLN A 126 -1.10 -8.71 1.29
C GLN A 126 0.38 -8.94 0.97
N ARG A 127 1.09 -7.88 0.58
CA ARG A 127 2.52 -7.88 0.28
C ARG A 127 3.23 -6.80 1.08
N TRP A 128 4.36 -7.16 1.65
CA TRP A 128 5.20 -6.23 2.43
C TRP A 128 6.65 -6.68 2.42
N GLU A 129 7.52 -5.79 2.84
CA GLU A 129 8.92 -6.04 3.11
C GLU A 129 9.22 -5.67 4.56
N GLU A 130 9.99 -6.51 5.24
CA GLU A 130 10.51 -6.25 6.57
C GLU A 130 12.02 -6.01 6.48
N PHE A 131 12.51 -5.02 7.22
CA PHE A 131 13.92 -4.72 7.27
C PHE A 131 14.35 -4.44 8.72
N MET A 132 15.17 -5.33 9.27
CA MET A 132 15.75 -5.23 10.62
C MET A 132 14.69 -5.04 11.72
N VAL A 133 13.58 -5.78 11.66
CA VAL A 133 12.49 -5.69 12.63
C VAL A 133 12.67 -6.61 13.84
N GLU A 134 13.51 -7.64 13.73
CA GLU A 134 13.61 -8.77 14.68
C GLU A 134 13.99 -8.33 16.11
N ASP A 135 14.82 -7.30 16.23
CA ASP A 135 15.28 -6.73 17.50
C ASP A 135 14.93 -5.25 17.66
N ALA A 136 14.01 -4.75 16.82
CA ALA A 136 13.61 -3.35 16.81
C ALA A 136 12.82 -2.96 18.07
N GLU A 137 13.06 -1.75 18.57
CA GLU A 137 12.26 -1.11 19.62
C GLU A 137 11.16 -0.20 19.05
N LEU A 138 11.43 0.44 17.91
CA LEU A 138 10.46 1.15 17.11
C LEU A 138 10.50 0.62 15.67
N VAL A 139 9.32 0.51 15.03
CA VAL A 139 9.22 0.13 13.62
C VAL A 139 8.65 1.29 12.83
N LEU A 140 9.46 1.79 11.89
CA LEU A 140 8.99 2.73 10.87
C LEU A 140 8.06 1.98 9.93
N VAL A 141 6.95 2.62 9.55
CA VAL A 141 6.05 2.10 8.51
C VAL A 141 5.95 3.16 7.42
N ALA A 142 6.35 2.80 6.20
CA ALA A 142 6.40 3.75 5.09
C ALA A 142 6.26 3.03 3.76
N TYR A 143 5.66 3.68 2.75
CA TYR A 143 5.60 3.19 1.37
C TYR A 143 6.24 4.20 0.41
N GLY A 144 6.39 3.83 -0.84
CA GLY A 144 6.93 4.71 -1.86
C GLY A 144 8.33 5.21 -1.54
N ILE A 145 8.61 6.46 -1.92
CA ILE A 145 9.92 7.08 -1.69
C ILE A 145 10.24 7.21 -0.19
N SER A 146 9.24 7.47 0.65
CA SER A 146 9.42 7.56 2.10
C SER A 146 10.04 6.29 2.68
N SER A 147 9.71 5.11 2.15
CA SER A 147 10.30 3.84 2.61
C SER A 147 11.80 3.72 2.29
N ARG A 148 12.25 4.32 1.18
CA ARG A 148 13.70 4.36 0.84
C ARG A 148 14.47 5.23 1.82
N VAL A 149 13.91 6.39 2.17
CA VAL A 149 14.52 7.27 3.18
C VAL A 149 14.53 6.58 4.55
N CYS A 150 13.42 5.94 4.94
CA CYS A 150 13.33 5.17 6.17
C CYS A 150 14.39 4.06 6.25
N ARG A 151 14.66 3.36 5.14
CA ARG A 151 15.71 2.33 5.10
C ARG A 151 17.09 2.90 5.43
N SER A 152 17.40 4.09 4.89
CA SER A 152 18.63 4.81 5.20
C SER A 152 18.66 5.28 6.66
N ALA A 153 17.53 5.78 7.17
CA ALA A 153 17.40 6.20 8.56
C ALA A 153 17.60 5.03 9.55
N VAL A 154 17.05 3.85 9.25
CA VAL A 154 17.28 2.62 10.06
C VAL A 154 18.77 2.29 10.11
N LEU A 155 19.46 2.29 8.98
CA LEU A 155 20.90 1.98 8.92
C LEU A 155 21.74 3.00 9.70
N GLN A 156 21.42 4.30 9.62
CA GLN A 156 22.11 5.35 10.34
C GLN A 156 21.84 5.27 11.85
N ALA A 157 20.57 5.19 12.24
CA ALA A 157 20.16 5.10 13.65
C ALA A 157 20.79 3.92 14.37
N ARG A 158 20.90 2.77 13.70
CA ARG A 158 21.53 1.57 14.27
C ARG A 158 23.02 1.73 14.52
N LYS A 159 23.75 2.52 13.71
CA LYS A 159 25.14 2.85 13.99
C LYS A 159 25.28 3.70 15.26
N GLU A 160 24.23 4.45 15.60
CA GLU A 160 24.14 5.30 16.80
C GLU A 160 23.53 4.55 18.01
N GLY A 161 23.25 3.24 17.87
CA GLY A 161 22.73 2.38 18.93
C GLY A 161 21.21 2.37 19.07
N MET A 162 20.48 3.07 18.20
CA MET A 162 19.02 3.11 18.21
C MET A 162 18.44 1.94 17.38
N LYS A 163 17.66 1.06 18.01
CA LYS A 163 17.12 -0.14 17.38
C LYS A 163 15.84 0.16 16.60
N LEU A 164 15.98 0.76 15.44
CA LEU A 164 14.88 0.96 14.49
C LEU A 164 14.76 -0.24 13.53
N GLY A 165 13.52 -0.52 13.11
CA GLY A 165 13.19 -1.42 12.01
C GLY A 165 12.30 -0.71 11.00
N LEU A 166 12.07 -1.32 9.83
CA LEU A 166 11.17 -0.83 8.81
C LEU A 166 10.22 -1.93 8.37
N LEU A 167 8.93 -1.64 8.35
CA LEU A 167 7.90 -2.38 7.66
C LEU A 167 7.43 -1.55 6.47
N ARG A 168 7.60 -2.07 5.27
CA ARG A 168 7.18 -1.42 4.03
C ARG A 168 5.99 -2.14 3.41
N PRO A 169 4.78 -1.58 3.43
CA PRO A 169 3.68 -2.06 2.62
C PRO A 169 4.02 -1.96 1.13
N ILE A 170 3.87 -3.06 0.40
CA ILE A 170 3.90 -3.11 -1.08
C ILE A 170 2.46 -3.04 -1.58
N THR A 171 1.52 -3.73 -0.91
CA THR A 171 0.10 -3.45 -1.06
C THR A 171 -0.35 -2.50 0.03
N VAL A 172 -1.01 -1.42 -0.34
CA VAL A 172 -1.64 -0.49 0.61
C VAL A 172 -3.15 -0.73 0.72
N TRP A 173 -3.73 -1.43 -0.25
CA TRP A 173 -4.98 -2.17 -0.09
C TRP A 173 -4.89 -3.50 -0.88
N PRO A 174 -5.09 -4.65 -0.22
CA PRO A 174 -5.26 -4.84 1.22
C PRO A 174 -4.01 -4.46 2.01
N PHE A 175 -4.21 -3.75 3.12
CA PHE A 175 -3.09 -3.40 4.01
C PHE A 175 -2.52 -4.65 4.68
N PRO A 176 -1.19 -4.80 4.84
CA PRO A 176 -0.54 -6.04 5.27
C PRO A 176 -0.67 -6.31 6.78
N ARG A 177 -1.89 -6.53 7.24
CA ARG A 177 -2.20 -6.85 8.63
C ARG A 177 -1.39 -8.04 9.17
N LYS A 178 -1.13 -9.04 8.31
CA LYS A 178 -0.38 -10.24 8.69
C LYS A 178 1.04 -9.94 9.17
N ALA A 179 1.64 -8.84 8.72
CA ALA A 179 2.93 -8.39 9.20
C ALA A 179 2.87 -7.97 10.68
N PHE A 180 1.81 -7.27 11.06
CA PHE A 180 1.62 -6.79 12.44
C PHE A 180 1.31 -7.93 13.42
N GLU A 181 0.65 -9.00 12.95
CA GLU A 181 0.36 -10.18 13.77
C GLU A 181 1.62 -10.96 14.20
N LYS A 182 2.75 -10.76 13.51
CA LYS A 182 4.04 -11.42 13.77
C LYS A 182 5.09 -10.48 14.36
N MET A 183 4.70 -9.25 14.69
CA MET A 183 5.64 -8.24 15.17
C MET A 183 6.28 -8.65 16.48
N PRO A 184 7.62 -8.55 16.63
CA PRO A 184 8.31 -8.93 17.85
C PRO A 184 7.78 -8.21 19.09
N ALA A 185 7.78 -8.91 20.22
CA ALA A 185 7.30 -8.36 21.49
C ALA A 185 8.13 -7.16 21.99
N GLY A 186 9.39 -7.05 21.55
CA GLY A 186 10.28 -5.94 21.90
C GLY A 186 9.92 -4.60 21.26
N VAL A 187 9.07 -4.60 20.22
CA VAL A 187 8.61 -3.38 19.56
C VAL A 187 7.67 -2.62 20.48
N LYS A 188 7.99 -1.37 20.78
CA LYS A 188 7.25 -0.49 21.71
C LYS A 188 6.23 0.40 21.00
N GLY A 189 6.37 0.60 19.68
CA GLY A 189 5.49 1.46 18.90
C GLY A 189 5.81 1.44 17.42
N TYR A 190 4.91 2.06 16.65
CA TYR A 190 5.06 2.24 15.20
C TYR A 190 5.19 3.73 14.89
N VAL A 191 5.97 4.06 13.87
CA VAL A 191 6.08 5.43 13.35
C VAL A 191 5.68 5.43 11.89
N SER A 192 4.51 5.98 11.57
CA SER A 192 4.12 6.23 10.19
C SER A 192 4.94 7.38 9.64
N VAL A 193 5.62 7.17 8.51
CA VAL A 193 6.39 8.22 7.83
C VAL A 193 5.71 8.52 6.50
N GLU A 194 5.07 9.68 6.43
CA GLU A 194 4.18 10.05 5.33
C GLU A 194 4.43 11.49 4.86
N MET A 195 4.34 11.69 3.55
CA MET A 195 4.25 13.01 2.94
C MET A 195 2.76 13.42 2.84
N SER A 196 2.11 13.58 3.98
CA SER A 196 0.72 14.01 4.12
C SER A 196 0.55 14.93 5.33
N LEU A 197 -0.55 15.68 5.38
CA LEU A 197 -0.88 16.56 6.53
C LEU A 197 -1.50 15.77 7.69
N THR A 198 -2.12 14.66 7.37
CA THR A 198 -2.79 13.79 8.33
C THR A 198 -2.23 12.39 8.19
N ALA A 199 -2.05 11.67 9.25
CA ALA A 199 -1.52 10.30 9.23
C ALA A 199 -2.51 9.33 8.56
N GLN A 200 -2.66 9.41 7.24
CA GLN A 200 -3.62 8.61 6.47
C GLN A 200 -3.31 7.12 6.58
N MET A 201 -2.05 6.73 6.35
CA MET A 201 -1.60 5.35 6.55
C MET A 201 -1.52 4.99 8.04
N GLY A 202 -1.23 5.96 8.90
CA GLY A 202 -1.23 5.78 10.36
C GLY A 202 -2.51 5.17 10.88
N GLN A 203 -3.68 5.52 10.33
CA GLN A 203 -4.95 4.91 10.68
C GLN A 203 -5.03 3.43 10.28
N ASP A 204 -4.49 3.06 9.12
CA ASP A 204 -4.43 1.65 8.71
C ASP A 204 -3.44 0.84 9.57
N ILE A 205 -2.37 1.47 10.06
CA ILE A 205 -1.46 0.84 11.04
C ILE A 205 -2.21 0.55 12.34
N ILE A 206 -2.98 1.52 12.87
CA ILE A 206 -3.80 1.34 14.08
C ILE A 206 -4.79 0.17 13.90
N LEU A 207 -5.48 0.13 12.77
CA LEU A 207 -6.43 -0.95 12.46
C LEU A 207 -5.73 -2.30 12.29
N ALA A 208 -4.58 -2.34 11.61
CA ALA A 208 -3.83 -3.57 11.33
C ALA A 208 -3.18 -4.15 12.60
N SER A 209 -2.61 -3.31 13.45
CA SER A 209 -2.03 -3.70 14.73
C SER A 209 -3.07 -3.94 15.82
N ARG A 210 -4.36 -3.65 15.55
CA ARG A 210 -5.44 -3.67 16.55
C ARG A 210 -5.17 -2.74 17.73
N ASN A 211 -4.45 -1.67 17.48
CA ASN A 211 -4.03 -0.69 18.48
C ASN A 211 -3.28 -1.34 19.67
N ASP A 212 -2.49 -2.38 19.39
CA ASP A 212 -1.73 -3.11 20.40
C ASP A 212 -0.55 -2.29 20.96
N ARG A 213 -0.11 -1.29 20.20
CA ARG A 213 0.98 -0.36 20.53
C ARG A 213 0.67 1.03 19.98
N PRO A 214 1.23 2.10 20.59
CA PRO A 214 1.04 3.45 20.09
C PRO A 214 1.59 3.61 18.67
N VAL A 215 0.89 4.39 17.86
CA VAL A 215 1.28 4.78 16.51
C VAL A 215 1.57 6.27 16.50
N TYR A 216 2.76 6.64 16.04
CA TYR A 216 3.22 8.02 15.91
C TYR A 216 3.27 8.42 14.44
N GLY A 217 3.30 9.73 14.15
CA GLY A 217 3.31 10.24 12.78
C GLY A 217 4.45 11.22 12.54
N HIS A 218 5.45 10.84 11.73
CA HIS A 218 6.40 11.78 11.15
C HIS A 218 5.86 12.26 9.80
N LEU A 219 5.18 13.41 9.84
CA LEU A 219 4.41 13.95 8.70
C LEU A 219 5.14 15.14 8.11
N THR A 220 5.50 15.06 6.83
CA THR A 220 6.27 16.10 6.13
C THR A 220 5.46 16.86 5.06
N ALA A 221 4.13 16.66 5.07
CA ALA A 221 3.23 17.26 4.09
C ALA A 221 3.69 17.02 2.65
N LYS A 222 4.25 18.04 1.98
CA LYS A 222 4.66 17.97 0.57
C LYS A 222 6.18 17.82 0.38
N GLU A 223 6.93 17.72 1.46
CA GLU A 223 8.40 17.60 1.42
C GLU A 223 8.83 16.15 1.62
N LEU A 224 9.94 15.80 0.97
CA LEU A 224 10.57 14.49 1.23
C LEU A 224 11.03 14.44 2.69
N PRO A 225 10.76 13.33 3.42
CA PRO A 225 11.33 13.15 4.74
C PRO A 225 12.86 13.07 4.62
N THR A 226 13.57 13.54 5.65
CA THR A 226 15.03 13.42 5.72
C THR A 226 15.45 12.35 6.70
N VAL A 227 16.61 11.76 6.50
CA VAL A 227 17.19 10.75 7.40
C VAL A 227 17.32 11.31 8.81
N GLU A 228 17.86 12.53 8.92
CA GLU A 228 18.08 13.24 10.18
C GLU A 228 16.76 13.55 10.87
N GLY A 229 15.76 14.04 10.13
CA GLY A 229 14.42 14.35 10.67
C GLY A 229 13.70 13.12 11.21
N ILE A 230 13.82 11.97 10.53
CA ILE A 230 13.25 10.70 11.00
C ILE A 230 13.93 10.26 12.31
N ILE A 231 15.28 10.30 12.37
CA ILE A 231 16.04 9.88 13.56
C ILE A 231 15.74 10.80 14.74
N GLU A 232 15.71 12.13 14.52
CA GLU A 232 15.35 13.10 15.55
C GLU A 232 13.92 12.83 16.09
N TYR A 233 12.96 12.60 15.21
CA TYR A 233 11.59 12.28 15.61
C TYR A 233 11.49 10.99 16.41
N CYS A 234 12.17 9.92 15.97
CA CYS A 234 12.24 8.67 16.71
C CYS A 234 12.88 8.83 18.08
N SER A 235 13.88 9.70 18.21
CA SER A 235 14.51 10.02 19.51
C SER A 235 13.49 10.67 20.45
N LYS A 236 12.66 11.60 19.97
CA LYS A 236 11.56 12.21 20.76
C LYS A 236 10.52 11.15 21.18
N VAL A 237 10.14 10.26 20.27
CA VAL A 237 9.22 9.15 20.58
C VAL A 237 9.80 8.27 21.70
N MET A 238 11.07 7.90 21.60
CA MET A 238 11.73 7.04 22.61
C MET A 238 11.90 7.74 23.97
N ALA A 239 12.04 9.08 23.97
CA ALA A 239 12.10 9.88 25.18
C ALA A 239 10.69 10.11 25.83
N GLY A 240 9.62 9.80 25.12
CA GLY A 240 8.25 10.09 25.57
C GLY A 240 7.80 11.53 25.29
N ASP A 241 8.49 12.24 24.41
CA ASP A 241 8.25 13.66 24.06
C ASP A 241 7.43 13.81 22.78
N ALA A 242 6.72 12.77 22.36
CA ALA A 242 5.86 12.78 21.19
C ALA A 242 4.50 12.14 21.51
N ASP A 243 3.44 12.73 20.98
CA ASP A 243 2.08 12.21 21.13
C ASP A 243 1.76 11.21 20.01
N PRO A 244 0.99 10.13 20.32
CA PRO A 244 0.45 9.24 19.29
C PRO A 244 -0.48 9.98 18.33
N VAL A 245 -0.63 9.39 17.13
CA VAL A 245 -1.55 9.89 16.10
C VAL A 245 -2.99 9.92 16.62
N GLU A 246 -3.64 11.06 16.46
CA GLU A 246 -5.08 11.18 16.69
C GLU A 246 -5.86 10.60 15.49
N VAL A 247 -6.91 9.85 15.79
CA VAL A 247 -7.85 9.31 14.78
C VAL A 247 -9.10 10.17 14.81
N TYR A 248 -9.42 10.81 13.70
CA TYR A 248 -10.62 11.62 13.52
C TYR A 248 -11.73 10.83 12.80
#